data_f0fd5a7b4a150d296e5623e4fc0194a1
#
_entry.id   f0fd5a7b4a150d296e5623e4fc0194a1
#
_cell.length_a   1.000
_cell.length_b   1.000
_cell.length_c   1.000
_cell.angle_alpha   90.00
_cell.angle_beta   90.00
_cell.angle_gamma   90.00
#
_symmetry.space_group_name_H-M   'P 1'
#
loop_
_entity.id
_entity.type
_entity.pdbx_description
1 polymer ?
#
loop_
_entity_poly.entity_id
_entity_poly.type
_entity_poly.pdbx_seq_one_letter_code
_entity_poly.pdbx_strand_id
1 'polypeptide(L)'
;MKFGILVNEGPYQHQASDSAYLFCKAALAKGHGIHRVFFYHDGVNNSTRLTEPPQDDRNIVVRWSKLAQEHGVDLVVCVAAALRRGIKDENLAPGFRISGLGQLVETGIQADRLVTFGD
;
A
#
# COMPACT_ATOMS: atom_id res chain seq x y z
N MET A 1 -11.07 -4.71 15.38
CA MET A 1 -9.77 -4.01 15.53
C MET A 1 -9.45 -3.25 14.25
N LYS A 2 -8.83 -2.09 14.38
CA LYS A 2 -8.46 -1.26 13.22
C LYS A 2 -6.95 -1.30 13.05
N PHE A 3 -6.46 -1.73 11.89
CA PHE A 3 -5.04 -1.86 11.60
C PHE A 3 -4.52 -0.71 10.75
N GLY A 4 -3.32 -0.25 11.07
CA GLY A 4 -2.50 0.54 10.16
C GLY A 4 -1.44 -0.38 9.57
N ILE A 5 -1.11 -0.17 8.31
CA ILE A 5 -0.16 -1.03 7.59
C ILE A 5 0.94 -0.16 7.00
N LEU A 6 2.20 -0.58 7.22
CA LEU A 6 3.37 0.06 6.63
C LEU A 6 4.06 -0.95 5.72
N VAL A 7 4.25 -0.60 4.46
CA VAL A 7 4.91 -1.45 3.46
C VAL A 7 6.20 -0.78 3.00
N ASN A 8 7.34 -1.39 3.31
CA ASN A 8 8.67 -0.83 3.06
C ASN A 8 9.38 -1.42 1.85
N GLU A 9 8.85 -2.49 1.26
CA GLU A 9 9.52 -3.16 0.14
C GLU A 9 8.68 -3.13 -1.12
N GLY A 10 9.36 -3.13 -2.26
CA GLY A 10 8.72 -3.10 -3.57
C GLY A 10 8.12 -4.44 -3.97
N PRO A 11 7.22 -4.41 -4.95
CA PRO A 11 6.62 -5.63 -5.48
C PRO A 11 7.62 -6.42 -6.33
N TYR A 12 7.40 -7.73 -6.42
CA TYR A 12 8.12 -8.66 -7.29
C TYR A 12 9.56 -8.99 -6.91
N GLN A 13 10.18 -8.29 -5.96
CA GLN A 13 11.52 -8.61 -5.47
C GLN A 13 11.49 -9.38 -4.16
N HIS A 14 10.58 -8.98 -3.29
CA HIS A 14 10.42 -9.55 -1.96
C HIS A 14 8.96 -9.90 -1.73
N GLN A 15 8.71 -10.71 -0.71
CA GLN A 15 7.35 -11.18 -0.45
C GLN A 15 6.52 -10.22 0.40
N ALA A 16 7.13 -9.19 0.95
CA ALA A 16 6.47 -8.29 1.89
C ALA A 16 5.21 -7.64 1.33
N SER A 17 5.25 -7.19 0.07
CA SER A 17 4.07 -6.55 -0.55
C SER A 17 2.91 -7.53 -0.71
N ASP A 18 3.18 -8.76 -1.14
CA ASP A 18 2.14 -9.79 -1.24
C ASP A 18 1.59 -10.15 0.14
N SER A 19 2.47 -10.29 1.13
CA SER A 19 2.07 -10.62 2.51
C SER A 19 1.20 -9.52 3.10
N ALA A 20 1.56 -8.25 2.88
CA ALA A 20 0.77 -7.12 3.35
C ALA A 20 -0.62 -7.11 2.73
N TYR A 21 -0.72 -7.33 1.43
CA TYR A 21 -2.00 -7.40 0.73
C TYR A 21 -2.87 -8.54 1.29
N LEU A 22 -2.30 -9.74 1.44
CA LEU A 22 -3.03 -10.90 1.97
C LEU A 22 -3.47 -10.68 3.40
N PHE A 23 -2.64 -10.03 4.22
CA PHE A 23 -3.01 -9.67 5.58
C PHE A 23 -4.23 -8.73 5.58
N CYS A 24 -4.20 -7.68 4.77
CA CYS A 24 -5.32 -6.75 4.67
C CYS A 24 -6.60 -7.46 4.24
N LYS A 25 -6.51 -8.30 3.24
CA LYS A 25 -7.65 -9.06 2.73
C LYS A 25 -8.24 -9.97 3.81
N ALA A 26 -7.39 -10.69 4.53
CA ALA A 26 -7.81 -11.58 5.61
C ALA A 26 -8.44 -10.81 6.77
N ALA A 27 -7.84 -9.68 7.16
CA ALA A 27 -8.35 -8.86 8.25
C ALA A 27 -9.75 -8.32 7.91
N LEU A 28 -9.93 -7.83 6.69
CA LEU A 28 -11.23 -7.32 6.24
C LEU A 28 -12.27 -8.44 6.20
N ALA A 29 -11.89 -9.63 5.75
CA ALA A 29 -12.80 -10.78 5.72
C ALA A 29 -13.26 -11.20 7.12
N LYS A 30 -12.46 -10.95 8.14
CA LYS A 30 -12.80 -11.24 9.54
C LYS A 30 -13.52 -10.09 10.25
N GLY A 31 -13.86 -9.05 9.53
CA GLY A 31 -14.61 -7.92 10.10
C GLY A 31 -13.75 -6.84 10.74
N HIS A 32 -12.43 -6.91 10.61
CA HIS A 32 -11.55 -5.83 11.05
C HIS A 32 -11.49 -4.70 10.04
N GLY A 33 -11.04 -3.52 10.47
CA GLY A 33 -10.84 -2.38 9.60
C GLY A 33 -9.37 -2.16 9.28
N ILE A 34 -9.12 -1.57 8.12
CA ILE A 34 -7.80 -1.06 7.74
C ILE A 34 -7.90 0.45 7.69
N HIS A 35 -7.24 1.14 8.63
CA HIS A 35 -7.27 2.60 8.69
C HIS A 35 -6.57 3.20 7.48
N ARG A 36 -5.38 2.70 7.17
CA ARG A 36 -4.55 3.20 6.06
C ARG A 36 -3.42 2.21 5.79
N VAL A 37 -3.04 2.10 4.52
CA VAL A 37 -1.80 1.43 4.11
C VAL A 37 -0.85 2.53 3.66
N PHE A 38 0.30 2.62 4.30
CA PHE A 38 1.33 3.61 3.97
C PHE A 38 2.51 2.90 3.30
N PHE A 39 2.84 3.33 2.09
CA PHE A 39 3.93 2.78 1.31
C PHE A 39 5.14 3.70 1.42
N TYR A 40 6.26 3.14 1.88
CA TYR A 40 7.48 3.89 2.15
C TYR A 40 8.68 3.19 1.49
N HIS A 41 9.79 3.90 1.35
CA HIS A 41 10.97 3.35 0.68
C HIS A 41 10.58 2.75 -0.68
N ASP A 42 11.10 1.58 -1.04
CA ASP A 42 10.75 0.91 -2.29
C ASP A 42 9.29 0.43 -2.33
N GLY A 43 8.62 0.43 -1.19
CA GLY A 43 7.19 0.13 -1.12
C GLY A 43 6.34 1.02 -2.01
N VAL A 44 6.81 2.25 -2.30
CA VAL A 44 6.07 3.17 -3.18
C VAL A 44 5.91 2.63 -4.60
N ASN A 45 6.74 1.67 -5.01
CA ASN A 45 6.62 1.04 -6.32
C ASN A 45 5.35 0.19 -6.47
N ASN A 46 4.63 -0.07 -5.39
CA ASN A 46 3.31 -0.70 -5.45
C ASN A 46 2.24 0.20 -6.07
N SER A 47 2.52 1.48 -6.23
CA SER A 47 1.51 2.48 -6.60
C SER A 47 1.48 2.86 -8.07
N THR A 48 2.47 2.47 -8.86
CA THR A 48 2.53 2.93 -10.25
C THR A 48 1.63 2.13 -11.18
N ARG A 49 0.78 2.83 -11.92
CA ARG A 49 -0.09 2.22 -12.93
C ARG A 49 0.68 1.67 -14.13
N LEU A 50 1.96 2.01 -14.24
CA LEU A 50 2.81 1.59 -15.36
C LEU A 50 3.35 0.17 -15.18
N THR A 51 3.15 -0.43 -14.01
CA THR A 51 3.57 -1.81 -13.76
C THR A 51 2.79 -2.75 -14.68
N GLU A 52 3.53 -3.55 -15.43
CA GLU A 52 2.95 -4.44 -16.44
C GLU A 52 3.64 -5.80 -16.38
N PRO A 53 3.21 -6.68 -15.46
CA PRO A 53 3.80 -8.02 -15.38
C PRO A 53 3.33 -8.90 -16.54
N PRO A 54 4.03 -10.03 -16.79
CA PRO A 54 3.55 -11.01 -17.76
C PRO A 54 2.11 -11.42 -17.48
N GLN A 55 1.37 -11.82 -18.54
CA GLN A 55 -0.06 -12.14 -18.43
C GLN A 55 -0.38 -13.23 -17.41
N ASP A 56 0.54 -14.18 -17.23
CA ASP A 56 0.35 -15.31 -16.31
C ASP A 56 0.80 -15.01 -14.87
N ASP A 57 1.30 -13.81 -14.63
CA ASP A 57 1.70 -13.37 -13.30
C ASP A 57 0.61 -12.49 -12.68
N ARG A 58 0.60 -12.43 -11.34
CA ARG A 58 -0.30 -11.54 -10.62
C ARG A 58 0.11 -10.08 -10.84
N ASN A 59 -0.86 -9.19 -10.89
CA ASN A 59 -0.59 -7.75 -10.89
C ASN A 59 -0.85 -7.20 -9.49
N ILE A 60 0.22 -7.00 -8.72
CA ILE A 60 0.14 -6.54 -7.32
C ILE A 60 -0.49 -5.14 -7.24
N VAL A 61 -0.15 -4.25 -8.16
CA VAL A 61 -0.69 -2.89 -8.18
C VAL A 61 -2.21 -2.92 -8.36
N VAL A 62 -2.70 -3.72 -9.29
CA VAL A 62 -4.13 -3.88 -9.53
C VAL A 62 -4.82 -4.49 -8.30
N ARG A 63 -4.18 -5.41 -7.61
CA ARG A 63 -4.74 -6.00 -6.38
C ARG A 63 -4.98 -4.94 -5.32
N TRP A 64 -4.00 -4.04 -5.10
CA TRP A 64 -4.15 -2.94 -4.16
C TRP A 64 -5.29 -2.01 -4.58
N SER A 65 -5.32 -1.63 -5.86
CA SER A 65 -6.38 -0.75 -6.37
C SER A 65 -7.77 -1.34 -6.15
N LYS A 66 -7.94 -2.63 -6.43
CA LYS A 66 -9.22 -3.30 -6.21
C LYS A 66 -9.60 -3.34 -4.72
N LEU A 67 -8.63 -3.61 -3.86
CA LEU A 67 -8.87 -3.60 -2.41
C LEU A 67 -9.38 -2.24 -1.95
N ALA A 68 -8.75 -1.17 -2.43
CA ALA A 68 -9.15 0.19 -2.10
C ALA A 68 -10.57 0.48 -2.60
N GLN A 69 -10.88 0.10 -3.83
CA GLN A 69 -12.18 0.35 -4.44
C GLN A 69 -13.30 -0.44 -3.76
N GLU A 70 -13.05 -1.70 -3.41
CA GLU A 70 -14.06 -2.57 -2.81
C GLU A 70 -14.31 -2.28 -1.33
N HIS A 71 -13.28 -1.85 -0.59
CA HIS A 71 -13.35 -1.70 0.86
C HIS A 71 -13.11 -0.29 1.36
N GLY A 72 -12.86 0.66 0.46
CA GLY A 72 -12.60 2.05 0.85
C GLY A 72 -11.29 2.24 1.60
N VAL A 73 -10.30 1.38 1.36
CA VAL A 73 -9.00 1.46 2.04
C VAL A 73 -8.19 2.63 1.48
N ASP A 74 -7.65 3.46 2.37
CA ASP A 74 -6.81 4.60 2.01
C ASP A 74 -5.37 4.12 1.77
N LEU A 75 -4.91 4.22 0.52
CA LEU A 75 -3.57 3.82 0.11
C LEU A 75 -2.71 5.07 -0.10
N VAL A 76 -1.76 5.30 0.80
CA VAL A 76 -0.95 6.52 0.80
C VAL A 76 0.50 6.20 0.47
N VAL A 77 1.09 7.00 -0.40
CA VAL A 77 2.47 6.85 -0.89
C VAL A 77 3.29 8.03 -0.36
N CYS A 78 4.43 7.74 0.25
CA CYS A 78 5.32 8.79 0.76
C CYS A 78 5.83 9.67 -0.37
N VAL A 79 5.61 10.99 -0.27
CA VAL A 79 5.94 11.94 -1.31
C VAL A 79 7.43 11.94 -1.66
N ALA A 80 8.32 11.99 -0.66
CA ALA A 80 9.75 12.03 -0.90
C ALA A 80 10.24 10.73 -1.56
N ALA A 81 9.79 9.59 -1.06
CA ALA A 81 10.17 8.29 -1.61
C ALA A 81 9.65 8.11 -3.04
N ALA A 82 8.43 8.58 -3.31
CA ALA A 82 7.84 8.52 -4.65
C ALA A 82 8.63 9.38 -5.63
N LEU A 83 8.94 10.63 -5.27
CA LEU A 83 9.67 11.54 -6.16
C LEU A 83 11.08 11.05 -6.48
N ARG A 84 11.78 10.45 -5.50
CA ARG A 84 13.10 9.86 -5.73
C ARG A 84 13.06 8.74 -6.77
N ARG A 85 11.92 8.14 -6.99
CA ARG A 85 11.72 7.02 -7.91
C ARG A 85 10.92 7.38 -9.16
N GLY A 86 10.71 8.67 -9.37
CA GLY A 86 10.00 9.17 -10.55
C GLY A 86 8.50 8.91 -10.54
N ILE A 87 7.91 8.66 -9.38
CA ILE A 87 6.48 8.41 -9.26
C ILE A 87 5.80 9.74 -8.90
N LYS A 88 4.90 10.19 -9.76
CA LYS A 88 4.13 11.41 -9.61
C LYS A 88 2.64 11.10 -9.66
N ASP A 89 1.80 12.08 -9.40
CA ASP A 89 0.34 11.88 -9.37
C ASP A 89 -0.18 11.23 -10.65
N GLU A 90 0.31 11.64 -11.82
CA GLU A 90 -0.13 11.07 -13.10
C GLU A 90 0.27 9.59 -13.28
N ASN A 91 1.20 9.09 -12.48
CA ASN A 91 1.65 7.70 -12.57
C ASN A 91 0.88 6.77 -11.62
N LEU A 92 0.08 7.31 -10.71
CA LEU A 92 -0.58 6.50 -9.69
C LEU A 92 -1.69 5.64 -10.26
N ALA A 93 -1.78 4.41 -9.77
CA ALA A 93 -2.93 3.55 -10.01
C ALA A 93 -4.14 4.05 -9.21
N PRO A 94 -5.37 3.71 -9.62
CA PRO A 94 -6.56 4.14 -8.89
C PRO A 94 -6.54 3.73 -7.42
N GLY A 95 -6.97 4.64 -6.56
CA GLY A 95 -7.04 4.41 -5.12
C GLY A 95 -5.80 4.82 -4.33
N PHE A 96 -4.69 5.10 -5.01
CA PHE A 96 -3.47 5.62 -4.37
C PHE A 96 -3.45 7.14 -4.37
N ARG A 97 -2.85 7.71 -3.32
CA ARG A 97 -2.58 9.16 -3.26
C ARG A 97 -1.22 9.41 -2.64
N ILE A 98 -0.56 10.48 -3.07
CA ILE A 98 0.74 10.89 -2.54
C ILE A 98 0.51 11.85 -1.37
N SER A 99 1.20 11.62 -0.24
CA SER A 99 1.16 12.53 0.89
C SER A 99 2.43 12.37 1.75
N GLY A 100 2.54 13.20 2.78
CA GLY A 100 3.73 13.23 3.63
C GLY A 100 3.68 12.23 4.79
N LEU A 101 4.79 12.15 5.51
CA LEU A 101 4.95 11.25 6.66
C LEU A 101 3.97 11.53 7.80
N GLY A 102 3.36 12.71 7.83
CA GLY A 102 2.31 13.01 8.80
C GLY A 102 1.15 12.02 8.74
N GLN A 103 0.88 11.47 7.55
CA GLN A 103 -0.16 10.46 7.37
C GLN A 103 0.21 9.14 8.07
N LEU A 104 1.49 8.78 8.08
CA LEU A 104 1.97 7.61 8.80
C LEU A 104 1.86 7.82 10.31
N VAL A 105 2.23 8.99 10.80
CA VAL A 105 2.10 9.34 12.21
C VAL A 105 0.64 9.27 12.66
N GLU A 106 -0.26 9.85 11.87
CA GLU A 106 -1.70 9.81 12.13
C GLU A 106 -2.20 8.36 12.20
N THR A 107 -1.72 7.51 11.29
CA THR A 107 -2.10 6.09 11.28
C THR A 107 -1.67 5.39 12.57
N GLY A 108 -0.45 5.69 13.04
CA GLY A 108 0.05 5.14 14.29
C GLY A 108 -0.78 5.55 15.51
N ILE A 109 -1.36 6.75 15.46
CA ILE A 109 -2.22 7.27 16.55
C ILE A 109 -3.63 6.69 16.46
N GLN A 110 -4.19 6.63 15.26
CA GLN A 110 -5.61 6.28 15.06
C GLN A 110 -5.87 4.77 15.00
N ALA A 111 -4.90 3.98 14.55
CA ALA A 111 -5.07 2.53 14.46
C ALA A 111 -4.86 1.87 15.83
N ASP A 112 -5.48 0.73 16.03
CA ASP A 112 -5.25 -0.09 17.23
C ASP A 112 -3.88 -0.76 17.20
N ARG A 113 -3.43 -1.13 16.01
CA ARG A 113 -2.11 -1.75 15.76
C ARG A 113 -1.54 -1.22 14.45
N LEU A 114 -0.24 -0.98 14.45
CA LEU A 114 0.52 -0.70 13.23
C LEU A 114 1.37 -1.93 12.91
N VAL A 115 1.17 -2.52 11.74
CA VAL A 115 1.89 -3.72 11.31
C VAL A 115 2.79 -3.34 10.14
N THR A 116 4.08 -3.65 10.26
CA THR A 116 5.08 -3.31 9.26
C THR A 116 5.47 -4.56 8.47
N PHE A 117 5.52 -4.42 7.15
CA PHE A 117 5.95 -5.47 6.22
C PHE A 117 7.21 -5.01 5.50
N GLY A 118 8.29 -5.78 5.63
CA GLY A 118 9.59 -5.46 5.07
C GLY A 118 10.50 -4.75 6.07
N ASP A 119 11.76 -4.63 5.67
CA ASP A 119 12.80 -4.01 6.51
C ASP A 119 12.83 -2.49 6.42
#